data_7bd10c64e8304f4bcd29f1a93261abd7
#
_entry.id   7bd10c64e8304f4bcd29f1a93261abd7
#
_cell.length_a   1.000
_cell.length_b   1.000
_cell.length_c   1.000
_cell.angle_alpha   90.00
_cell.angle_beta   90.00
_cell.angle_gamma   90.00
#
_symmetry.space_group_name_H-M   'P 1'
#
loop_
_entity.id
_entity.type
_entity.pdbx_description
1 polymer ?
#
loop_
_entity_poly.entity_id
_entity_poly.type
_entity_poly.pdbx_seq_one_letter_code
_entity_poly.pdbx_strand_id
1 'polypeptide(L)'
;MARTYTQIRQLTARQTGLLYTTGTADSGGATTVLRDAALTRYGDDRLNGHHLLLTSGSPTYTELFIRDFFQADGDAVFRPELAGAPDSLTYEVLPFSGTQFLECTQDAILELYDRGFLQRHLWMRMMGGSPLYNADFSSWSSSTAIDGWTASSSSVARERASGNIATSETSARLHTAVGYIGLDERWQRFLFDYKGQSITYYCWVKTAAGSNARLNLYNGSNNYSSYHSGDGDWELLHVEVDTSETDTVIQPRLHIDTTTQAYFNMPWVSCKGMKVREYPFTVSMMPDGPVEILETNMGIEEDEIASGRGLAVLAQTQRTRPVIDYRLIKHHDENTTTQLGVLDFSQSRRPLEDGRLMWLRGDGPLTVPTSALSTDSLEVTESESLLLSALSAMNLLERAAAGAPASTRQAYQDRVARLGALAGDLTAGAGQSRDVSSYSLGW
;
A
#
# COMPACT_ATOMS: atom_id res chain seq x y z
N MET A 1 2.83 1.87 18.37
CA MET A 1 2.98 2.95 17.35
C MET A 1 3.69 2.35 16.17
N ALA A 2 3.18 2.58 14.95
CA ALA A 2 3.89 2.16 13.74
C ALA A 2 5.25 2.86 13.65
N ARG A 3 6.27 2.16 13.17
CA ARG A 3 7.61 2.70 12.97
C ARG A 3 7.84 3.04 11.52
N THR A 4 8.55 4.15 11.26
CA THR A 4 8.96 4.51 9.90
C THR A 4 10.17 3.69 9.46
N TYR A 5 10.35 3.52 8.14
CA TYR A 5 11.56 2.88 7.60
C TYR A 5 12.84 3.58 8.08
N THR A 6 12.85 4.92 8.18
CA THR A 6 13.97 5.67 8.75
C THR A 6 14.32 5.17 10.16
N GLN A 7 13.34 4.94 11.01
CA GLN A 7 13.57 4.42 12.37
C GLN A 7 14.11 2.98 12.35
N ILE A 8 13.65 2.14 11.43
CA ILE A 8 14.17 0.77 11.26
C ILE A 8 15.63 0.83 10.77
N ARG A 9 15.95 1.66 9.77
CA ARG A 9 17.34 1.86 9.30
C ARG A 9 18.26 2.28 10.44
N GLN A 10 17.84 3.22 11.26
CA GLN A 10 18.61 3.70 12.42
C GLN A 10 18.81 2.58 13.47
N LEU A 11 17.80 1.78 13.75
CA LEU A 11 17.92 0.61 14.62
C LEU A 11 18.89 -0.41 14.03
N THR A 12 18.76 -0.72 12.74
CA THR A 12 19.64 -1.62 12.00
C THR A 12 21.08 -1.16 12.09
N ALA A 13 21.36 0.14 11.83
CA ALA A 13 22.69 0.70 11.92
C ALA A 13 23.31 0.54 13.33
N ARG A 14 22.54 0.78 14.38
CA ARG A 14 22.99 0.56 15.77
C ARG A 14 23.29 -0.91 16.07
N GLN A 15 22.45 -1.82 15.56
CA GLN A 15 22.61 -3.26 15.79
C GLN A 15 23.82 -3.86 15.06
N THR A 16 24.26 -3.27 13.94
CA THR A 16 25.54 -3.66 13.33
C THR A 16 26.71 -3.50 14.29
N GLY A 17 26.59 -2.65 15.32
CA GLY A 17 27.66 -2.31 16.25
C GLY A 17 28.86 -1.61 15.59
N LEU A 18 28.69 -1.13 14.36
CA LEU A 18 29.63 -0.30 13.64
C LEU A 18 29.36 1.18 13.94
N LEU A 19 30.27 2.06 13.52
CA LEU A 19 30.13 3.48 13.76
C LEU A 19 28.89 4.01 13.02
N TYR A 20 28.01 4.63 13.77
CA TYR A 20 26.80 5.27 13.31
C TYR A 20 26.58 6.56 14.10
N THR A 21 26.24 7.64 13.40
CA THR A 21 25.85 8.90 14.04
C THR A 21 24.86 9.68 13.20
N THR A 22 24.11 10.55 13.86
CA THR A 22 23.18 11.50 13.22
C THR A 22 23.44 12.89 13.76
N GLY A 23 23.15 13.90 12.98
CA GLY A 23 23.29 15.31 13.39
C GLY A 23 22.55 16.26 12.48
N THR A 24 22.77 17.53 12.76
CA THR A 24 22.36 18.64 11.90
C THR A 24 23.61 19.44 11.60
N ALA A 25 23.90 19.64 10.33
CA ALA A 25 25.10 20.39 9.92
C ALA A 25 25.06 21.82 10.43
N ASP A 26 26.19 22.29 10.93
CA ASP A 26 26.40 23.67 11.28
C ASP A 26 26.57 24.56 10.02
N SER A 27 26.53 25.86 10.19
CA SER A 27 26.86 26.82 9.13
C SER A 27 28.36 26.83 8.85
N GLY A 28 28.72 27.17 7.61
CA GLY A 28 30.11 27.30 7.20
C GLY A 28 30.72 26.06 6.56
N GLY A 29 29.85 25.11 6.20
CA GLY A 29 30.21 24.03 5.27
C GLY A 29 30.46 24.54 3.85
N ALA A 30 30.84 23.66 2.95
CA ALA A 30 31.02 23.90 1.53
C ALA A 30 30.31 22.86 0.70
N THR A 31 30.25 23.04 -0.62
CA THR A 31 29.61 22.06 -1.54
C THR A 31 30.22 20.66 -1.48
N THR A 32 31.37 20.48 -0.85
CA THR A 32 32.06 19.20 -0.64
C THR A 32 32.39 18.95 0.84
N VAL A 33 31.92 19.77 1.76
CA VAL A 33 32.26 19.69 3.20
C VAL A 33 30.99 19.87 4.03
N LEU A 34 30.67 18.89 4.85
CA LEU A 34 29.69 19.01 5.93
C LEU A 34 30.46 19.33 7.22
N ARG A 35 30.08 20.41 7.89
CA ARG A 35 30.60 20.81 9.19
C ARG A 35 29.58 20.55 10.28
N ASP A 36 30.00 19.89 11.37
CA ASP A 36 29.19 19.74 12.58
C ASP A 36 30.14 19.59 13.79
N ALA A 37 30.08 20.54 14.71
CA ALA A 37 30.84 20.51 15.95
C ALA A 37 30.62 19.23 16.78
N ALA A 38 29.44 18.59 16.66
CA ALA A 38 29.18 17.33 17.34
C ALA A 38 30.04 16.16 16.83
N LEU A 39 30.61 16.28 15.62
CA LEU A 39 31.50 15.26 15.07
C LEU A 39 32.95 15.33 15.65
N THR A 40 33.35 16.42 16.27
CA THR A 40 34.70 16.59 16.88
C THR A 40 35.01 15.53 17.95
N ARG A 41 34.00 14.84 18.45
CA ARG A 41 34.13 13.68 19.36
C ARG A 41 34.81 12.45 18.73
N TYR A 42 34.84 12.38 17.41
CA TYR A 42 35.49 11.29 16.70
C TYR A 42 36.94 11.67 16.41
N GLY A 43 37.83 10.70 16.41
CA GLY A 43 39.24 10.94 16.04
C GLY A 43 39.38 11.30 14.56
N ASP A 44 40.48 11.92 14.22
CA ASP A 44 40.84 12.25 12.84
C ASP A 44 40.76 10.99 11.97
N ASP A 45 40.34 11.12 10.74
CA ASP A 45 40.13 10.01 9.76
C ASP A 45 39.09 8.95 10.18
N ARG A 46 38.47 9.07 11.35
CA ARG A 46 37.60 8.03 11.88
C ARG A 46 36.33 7.77 11.07
N LEU A 47 35.88 8.77 10.32
CA LEU A 47 34.70 8.70 9.46
C LEU A 47 35.04 8.42 8.00
N ASN A 48 36.34 8.31 7.66
CA ASN A 48 36.75 7.99 6.31
C ASN A 48 36.17 6.65 5.85
N GLY A 49 35.65 6.60 4.63
CA GLY A 49 35.03 5.42 4.07
C GLY A 49 33.57 5.18 4.48
N HIS A 50 32.98 6.05 5.30
CA HIS A 50 31.57 5.98 5.65
C HIS A 50 30.70 6.68 4.60
N HIS A 51 29.43 6.32 4.58
CA HIS A 51 28.41 6.97 3.78
C HIS A 51 27.73 8.08 4.57
N LEU A 52 27.52 9.21 3.94
CA LEU A 52 26.80 10.35 4.49
C LEU A 52 25.47 10.46 3.74
N LEU A 53 24.37 10.35 4.47
CA LEU A 53 23.02 10.43 3.94
C LEU A 53 22.38 11.71 4.43
N LEU A 54 22.05 12.64 3.53
CA LEU A 54 21.29 13.83 3.86
C LEU A 54 19.81 13.51 3.98
N THR A 55 19.21 13.79 5.12
CA THR A 55 17.83 13.41 5.44
C THR A 55 16.83 14.55 5.42
N SER A 56 17.29 15.79 5.20
CA SER A 56 16.44 16.97 5.03
C SER A 56 17.04 17.96 4.04
N GLY A 57 16.26 18.96 3.63
CA GLY A 57 16.70 20.07 2.78
C GLY A 57 16.70 19.77 1.29
N SER A 58 17.31 20.64 0.48
CA SER A 58 17.51 20.46 -0.96
C SER A 58 18.99 20.61 -1.29
N PRO A 59 19.64 19.65 -1.95
CA PRO A 59 19.04 18.42 -2.45
C PRO A 59 18.79 17.41 -1.32
N THR A 60 17.54 17.09 -1.09
CA THR A 60 17.19 15.96 -0.24
C THR A 60 17.70 14.68 -0.89
N TYR A 61 18.22 13.77 -0.03
CA TYR A 61 18.39 12.38 -0.45
C TYR A 61 19.59 12.09 -1.32
N THR A 62 20.63 12.87 -1.16
CA THR A 62 21.89 12.55 -1.79
C THR A 62 22.68 11.65 -0.85
N GLU A 63 23.04 10.48 -1.32
CA GLU A 63 24.00 9.63 -0.68
C GLU A 63 25.40 10.06 -1.11
N LEU A 64 26.24 10.33 -0.15
CA LEU A 64 27.57 10.86 -0.31
C LEU A 64 28.57 9.91 0.34
N PHE A 65 29.81 9.91 -0.11
CA PHE A 65 30.88 9.12 0.46
C PHE A 65 31.92 10.02 1.12
N ILE A 66 32.18 9.80 2.42
CA ILE A 66 33.17 10.55 3.19
C ILE A 66 34.56 10.09 2.80
N ARG A 67 35.32 10.97 2.20
CA ARG A 67 36.69 10.71 1.76
C ARG A 67 37.71 11.04 2.81
N ASP A 68 37.43 12.10 3.59
CA ASP A 68 38.32 12.60 4.58
C ASP A 68 37.54 13.22 5.73
N PHE A 69 38.09 13.18 6.94
CA PHE A 69 37.45 13.73 8.13
C PHE A 69 38.47 14.42 9.01
N PHE A 70 38.25 15.71 9.27
CA PHE A 70 39.08 16.54 10.14
C PHE A 70 38.39 16.76 11.48
N GLN A 71 38.96 16.16 12.54
CA GLN A 71 38.42 16.25 13.89
C GLN A 71 38.34 17.70 14.41
N ALA A 72 39.35 18.55 14.10
CA ALA A 72 39.49 19.88 14.68
C ALA A 72 38.23 20.75 14.49
N ASP A 73 37.64 20.70 13.31
CA ASP A 73 36.46 21.50 12.94
C ASP A 73 35.18 20.64 12.81
N GLY A 74 35.28 19.32 12.93
CA GLY A 74 34.19 18.41 12.66
C GLY A 74 33.80 18.36 11.19
N ASP A 75 34.78 18.54 10.30
CA ASP A 75 34.59 18.65 8.86
C ASP A 75 34.65 17.26 8.19
N ALA A 76 33.54 16.82 7.62
CA ALA A 76 33.48 15.63 6.77
C ALA A 76 33.52 16.04 5.29
N VAL A 77 34.64 15.73 4.63
CA VAL A 77 34.84 15.96 3.19
C VAL A 77 34.25 14.82 2.41
N PHE A 78 33.31 15.08 1.52
CA PHE A 78 32.55 14.08 0.81
C PHE A 78 32.54 14.23 -0.72
N ARG A 79 32.04 13.19 -1.40
CA ARG A 79 31.75 13.18 -2.83
C ARG A 79 30.46 12.39 -3.10
N PRO A 80 29.71 12.68 -4.17
CA PRO A 80 29.93 13.80 -5.12
C PRO A 80 29.73 15.18 -4.48
N GLU A 81 30.10 16.23 -5.21
CA GLU A 81 29.83 17.61 -4.84
C GLU A 81 28.35 17.93 -4.91
N LEU A 82 27.88 18.71 -3.94
CA LEU A 82 26.50 19.20 -3.89
C LEU A 82 26.34 20.52 -4.67
N ALA A 83 25.13 20.82 -5.07
CA ALA A 83 24.77 22.08 -5.71
C ALA A 83 24.84 23.29 -4.75
N GLY A 84 24.88 23.05 -3.43
CA GLY A 84 25.00 24.06 -2.38
C GLY A 84 25.59 23.45 -1.11
N ALA A 85 26.01 24.29 -0.17
CA ALA A 85 26.50 23.85 1.13
C ALA A 85 25.38 23.14 1.92
N PRO A 86 25.70 22.07 2.67
CA PRO A 86 24.72 21.31 3.45
C PRO A 86 24.36 21.96 4.79
N ASP A 87 24.45 23.28 4.89
CA ASP A 87 24.21 24.04 6.12
C ASP A 87 22.78 23.79 6.66
N SER A 88 22.68 23.52 7.94
CA SER A 88 21.43 23.24 8.65
C SER A 88 20.65 22.00 8.15
N LEU A 89 21.25 21.15 7.30
CA LEU A 89 20.64 19.90 6.88
C LEU A 89 20.83 18.82 7.94
N THR A 90 19.80 18.00 8.15
CA THR A 90 19.93 16.79 8.95
C THR A 90 20.62 15.70 8.14
N TYR A 91 21.43 14.90 8.81
CA TYR A 91 22.22 13.87 8.17
C TYR A 91 22.38 12.61 9.04
N GLU A 92 22.75 11.52 8.39
CA GLU A 92 23.20 10.27 9.01
C GLU A 92 24.55 9.88 8.43
N VAL A 93 25.49 9.49 9.29
CA VAL A 93 26.74 8.82 8.88
C VAL A 93 26.56 7.33 9.11
N LEU A 94 26.69 6.56 8.04
CA LEU A 94 26.36 5.13 7.98
C LEU A 94 27.61 4.31 7.61
N PRO A 95 27.78 3.10 8.18
CA PRO A 95 28.89 2.22 7.81
C PRO A 95 28.71 1.56 6.43
N PHE A 96 27.51 1.57 5.89
CA PHE A 96 27.11 1.01 4.60
C PHE A 96 26.24 2.02 3.84
N SER A 97 26.04 1.80 2.54
CA SER A 97 25.20 2.69 1.73
C SER A 97 23.73 2.60 2.15
N GLY A 98 22.98 3.70 1.95
CA GLY A 98 21.55 3.72 2.16
C GLY A 98 20.83 2.69 1.30
N THR A 99 21.33 2.45 0.09
CA THR A 99 20.81 1.40 -0.82
C THR A 99 21.03 0.01 -0.23
N GLN A 100 22.20 -0.28 0.36
CA GLN A 100 22.43 -1.58 1.02
C GLN A 100 21.51 -1.77 2.22
N PHE A 101 21.29 -0.75 3.02
CA PHE A 101 20.30 -0.80 4.11
C PHE A 101 18.90 -1.09 3.59
N LEU A 102 18.50 -0.46 2.48
CA LEU A 102 17.19 -0.67 1.87
C LEU A 102 17.03 -2.13 1.43
N GLU A 103 17.95 -2.63 0.60
CA GLU A 103 17.92 -4.00 0.08
C GLU A 103 17.89 -5.04 1.21
N CYS A 104 18.74 -4.90 2.22
CA CYS A 104 18.77 -5.85 3.34
C CYS A 104 17.52 -5.78 4.20
N THR A 105 16.86 -4.62 4.30
CA THR A 105 15.56 -4.51 4.98
C THR A 105 14.44 -5.15 4.15
N GLN A 106 14.45 -4.96 2.83
CA GLN A 106 13.51 -5.60 1.92
C GLN A 106 13.63 -7.13 2.01
N ASP A 107 14.84 -7.66 1.94
CA ASP A 107 15.08 -9.11 2.10
C ASP A 107 14.61 -9.63 3.45
N ALA A 108 14.86 -8.91 4.53
CA ALA A 108 14.43 -9.29 5.87
C ALA A 108 12.89 -9.28 6.01
N ILE A 109 12.19 -8.33 5.38
CA ILE A 109 10.71 -8.31 5.34
C ILE A 109 10.19 -9.56 4.64
N LEU A 110 10.73 -9.89 3.47
CA LEU A 110 10.30 -11.07 2.71
C LEU A 110 10.62 -12.37 3.45
N GLU A 111 11.80 -12.48 4.04
CA GLU A 111 12.20 -13.66 4.84
C GLU A 111 11.27 -13.87 6.04
N LEU A 112 10.91 -12.80 6.76
CA LEU A 112 9.99 -12.88 7.89
C LEU A 112 8.55 -13.21 7.46
N TYR A 113 8.14 -12.73 6.30
CA TYR A 113 6.86 -13.10 5.71
C TYR A 113 6.82 -14.59 5.34
N ASP A 114 7.82 -15.09 4.62
CA ASP A 114 7.92 -16.50 4.21
C ASP A 114 7.95 -17.46 5.42
N ARG A 115 8.55 -17.01 6.53
CA ARG A 115 8.55 -17.75 7.79
C ARG A 115 7.26 -17.58 8.62
N GLY A 116 6.32 -16.76 8.16
CA GLY A 116 5.05 -16.51 8.84
C GLY A 116 5.14 -15.64 10.10
N PHE A 117 6.24 -14.90 10.34
CA PHE A 117 6.42 -14.07 11.52
C PHE A 117 5.87 -12.65 11.37
N LEU A 118 6.03 -12.03 10.22
CA LEU A 118 5.51 -10.70 9.94
C LEU A 118 4.55 -10.78 8.75
N GLN A 119 3.28 -10.80 9.07
CA GLN A 119 2.20 -10.82 8.08
C GLN A 119 1.33 -9.60 8.28
N ARG A 120 1.00 -8.94 7.20
CA ARG A 120 0.00 -7.90 7.15
C ARG A 120 -1.32 -8.53 6.79
N HIS A 121 -2.36 -8.32 7.59
CA HIS A 121 -3.72 -8.67 7.23
C HIS A 121 -4.24 -7.66 6.21
N LEU A 122 -4.63 -8.16 5.08
CA LEU A 122 -5.15 -7.39 3.97
C LEU A 122 -6.63 -7.65 3.84
N TRP A 123 -7.39 -6.57 3.70
CA TRP A 123 -8.81 -6.63 3.50
C TRP A 123 -9.17 -6.04 2.15
N MET A 124 -10.04 -6.71 1.44
CA MET A 124 -10.62 -6.25 0.20
C MET A 124 -12.12 -6.52 0.24
N ARG A 125 -12.89 -5.66 -0.38
CA ARG A 125 -14.34 -5.80 -0.47
C ARG A 125 -14.77 -5.92 -1.91
N MET A 126 -15.71 -6.78 -2.15
CA MET A 126 -16.29 -7.01 -3.48
C MET A 126 -17.81 -7.15 -3.35
N MET A 127 -18.54 -6.83 -4.41
CA MET A 127 -19.98 -7.09 -4.46
C MET A 127 -20.25 -8.40 -5.17
N GLY A 128 -21.04 -9.26 -4.56
CA GLY A 128 -21.57 -10.46 -5.21
C GLY A 128 -22.34 -10.06 -6.47
N GLY A 129 -22.16 -10.78 -7.55
CA GLY A 129 -22.77 -10.46 -8.84
C GLY A 129 -22.04 -9.39 -9.66
N SER A 130 -20.98 -8.76 -9.14
CA SER A 130 -20.25 -7.70 -9.82
C SER A 130 -18.79 -8.08 -10.07
N PRO A 131 -18.35 -8.23 -11.32
CA PRO A 131 -16.97 -8.53 -11.66
C PRO A 131 -16.09 -7.28 -11.82
N LEU A 132 -16.41 -6.18 -11.16
CA LEU A 132 -15.60 -4.96 -11.24
C LEU A 132 -14.29 -5.14 -10.45
N TYR A 133 -13.18 -4.89 -11.14
CA TYR A 133 -11.85 -4.87 -10.52
C TYR A 133 -11.69 -3.66 -9.61
N ASN A 134 -11.12 -3.88 -8.43
CA ASN A 134 -10.77 -2.85 -7.45
C ASN A 134 -11.93 -1.87 -7.16
N ALA A 135 -13.15 -2.43 -7.02
CA ALA A 135 -14.36 -1.64 -6.82
C ALA A 135 -14.41 -0.95 -5.45
N ASP A 136 -13.71 -1.47 -4.46
CA ASP A 136 -13.58 -0.85 -3.14
C ASP A 136 -12.47 0.19 -3.05
N PHE A 137 -11.75 0.43 -4.15
CA PHE A 137 -10.60 1.32 -4.24
C PHE A 137 -9.52 1.03 -3.20
N SER A 138 -9.33 -0.23 -2.84
CA SER A 138 -8.30 -0.65 -1.88
C SER A 138 -6.89 -0.58 -2.44
N SER A 139 -6.73 -0.75 -3.76
CA SER A 139 -5.44 -0.73 -4.45
C SER A 139 -5.18 0.57 -5.20
N TRP A 140 -4.03 1.18 -4.90
CA TRP A 140 -3.58 2.44 -5.47
C TRP A 140 -2.09 2.35 -5.81
N SER A 141 -1.70 2.66 -7.02
CA SER A 141 -0.28 2.78 -7.42
C SER A 141 0.38 4.05 -6.90
N SER A 142 -0.43 5.09 -6.61
CA SER A 142 0.00 6.32 -5.92
C SER A 142 -1.19 6.96 -5.19
N SER A 143 -0.96 8.07 -4.49
CA SER A 143 -2.08 8.83 -3.86
C SER A 143 -3.08 9.43 -4.86
N THR A 144 -2.76 9.41 -6.16
CA THR A 144 -3.55 10.01 -7.24
C THR A 144 -3.85 9.07 -8.40
N ALA A 145 -3.54 7.78 -8.26
CA ALA A 145 -3.79 6.78 -9.30
C ALA A 145 -4.37 5.50 -8.70
N ILE A 146 -5.60 5.18 -9.09
CA ILE A 146 -6.31 3.96 -8.69
C ILE A 146 -5.93 2.84 -9.64
N ASP A 147 -5.52 1.70 -9.11
CA ASP A 147 -5.18 0.55 -9.95
C ASP A 147 -6.42 0.04 -10.72
N GLY A 148 -6.25 -0.09 -12.02
CA GLY A 148 -7.31 -0.57 -12.93
C GLY A 148 -8.34 0.48 -13.34
N TRP A 149 -8.13 1.76 -12.98
CA TRP A 149 -9.00 2.85 -13.35
C TRP A 149 -8.18 4.02 -13.91
N THR A 150 -8.57 4.51 -15.07
CA THR A 150 -7.85 5.61 -15.76
C THR A 150 -8.67 6.89 -15.73
N ALA A 151 -8.02 7.98 -15.33
CA ALA A 151 -8.60 9.32 -15.37
C ALA A 151 -8.50 9.92 -16.79
N SER A 152 -9.56 10.59 -17.25
CA SER A 152 -9.54 11.32 -18.52
C SER A 152 -8.94 12.72 -18.35
N SER A 153 -9.57 13.58 -17.58
CA SER A 153 -9.14 14.97 -17.36
C SER A 153 -9.29 15.43 -15.91
N SER A 154 -10.11 14.73 -15.10
CA SER A 154 -10.27 15.04 -13.69
C SER A 154 -9.04 14.63 -12.88
N SER A 155 -8.71 15.40 -11.86
CA SER A 155 -7.73 14.97 -10.86
C SER A 155 -8.38 13.98 -9.91
N VAL A 156 -7.64 12.92 -9.59
CA VAL A 156 -8.08 11.88 -8.66
C VAL A 156 -7.21 11.92 -7.44
N ALA A 157 -7.78 11.73 -6.26
CA ALA A 157 -7.03 11.57 -5.03
C ALA A 157 -7.67 10.51 -4.14
N ARG A 158 -6.82 9.79 -3.41
CA ARG A 158 -7.25 8.82 -2.41
C ARG A 158 -7.76 9.55 -1.17
N GLU A 159 -8.98 9.22 -0.76
CA GLU A 159 -9.60 9.79 0.44
C GLU A 159 -9.75 8.70 1.52
N ARG A 160 -9.44 9.03 2.76
CA ARG A 160 -9.49 8.15 3.93
C ARG A 160 -10.19 8.77 5.14
N ALA A 161 -10.65 10.02 5.04
CA ALA A 161 -11.38 10.66 6.13
C ALA A 161 -12.74 9.96 6.33
N SER A 162 -13.06 9.59 7.57
CA SER A 162 -14.24 8.78 7.91
C SER A 162 -15.56 9.39 7.41
N GLY A 163 -15.68 10.71 7.34
CA GLY A 163 -16.86 11.39 6.79
C GLY A 163 -16.99 11.30 5.25
N ASN A 164 -15.94 10.87 4.56
CA ASN A 164 -15.86 10.82 3.09
C ASN A 164 -15.66 9.39 2.56
N ILE A 165 -15.91 8.39 3.38
CA ILE A 165 -15.98 6.97 3.03
C ILE A 165 -17.34 6.42 3.44
N ALA A 166 -17.95 5.61 2.59
CA ALA A 166 -19.27 5.00 2.86
C ALA A 166 -19.11 3.56 3.35
N THR A 167 -18.71 2.66 2.47
CA THR A 167 -18.73 1.21 2.70
C THR A 167 -17.36 0.54 2.62
N SER A 168 -16.35 1.21 2.09
CA SER A 168 -14.96 0.71 1.99
C SER A 168 -14.02 1.55 2.85
N GLU A 169 -12.74 1.19 2.90
CA GLU A 169 -11.74 1.94 3.68
C GLU A 169 -11.24 3.20 2.99
N THR A 170 -11.52 3.33 1.70
CA THR A 170 -11.08 4.44 0.86
C THR A 170 -12.16 4.84 -0.13
N SER A 171 -12.17 6.10 -0.51
CA SER A 171 -13.00 6.63 -1.60
C SER A 171 -12.13 7.26 -2.68
N ALA A 172 -12.63 7.25 -3.92
CA ALA A 172 -12.06 8.04 -4.99
C ALA A 172 -12.62 9.47 -4.92
N ARG A 173 -11.75 10.44 -4.65
CA ARG A 173 -12.10 11.86 -4.71
C ARG A 173 -11.73 12.42 -6.07
N LEU A 174 -12.73 12.88 -6.82
CA LEU A 174 -12.53 13.62 -8.07
C LEU A 174 -12.65 15.10 -7.81
N HIS A 175 -11.75 15.90 -8.39
CA HIS A 175 -11.73 17.35 -8.15
C HIS A 175 -10.93 18.09 -9.25
N THR A 176 -10.93 19.43 -9.19
CA THR A 176 -10.12 20.38 -9.97
C THR A 176 -10.42 20.49 -11.46
N ALA A 177 -10.86 19.47 -12.14
CA ALA A 177 -11.17 19.52 -13.56
C ALA A 177 -12.40 18.65 -13.88
N VAL A 178 -13.23 19.11 -14.79
CA VAL A 178 -14.34 18.35 -15.34
C VAL A 178 -13.81 17.11 -16.07
N GLY A 179 -14.44 15.97 -15.84
CA GLY A 179 -14.05 14.74 -16.48
C GLY A 179 -14.49 13.49 -15.71
N TYR A 180 -13.87 12.38 -16.02
CA TYR A 180 -14.23 11.11 -15.40
C TYR A 180 -12.98 10.27 -15.08
N ILE A 181 -13.17 9.27 -14.22
CA ILE A 181 -12.34 8.07 -14.19
C ILE A 181 -13.18 6.88 -14.66
N GLY A 182 -12.57 6.03 -15.48
CA GLY A 182 -13.23 4.86 -16.07
C GLY A 182 -12.41 3.60 -15.86
N LEU A 183 -13.10 2.47 -15.82
CA LEU A 183 -12.46 1.16 -15.74
C LEU A 183 -11.55 0.94 -16.96
N ASP A 184 -10.31 0.50 -16.73
CA ASP A 184 -9.34 0.23 -17.80
C ASP A 184 -9.82 -0.88 -18.74
N GLU A 185 -9.45 -0.79 -20.01
CA GLU A 185 -9.87 -1.70 -21.07
C GLU A 185 -9.63 -3.18 -20.71
N ARG A 186 -8.48 -3.50 -20.13
CA ARG A 186 -8.13 -4.88 -19.73
C ARG A 186 -9.13 -5.51 -18.74
N TRP A 187 -9.78 -4.69 -17.92
CA TRP A 187 -10.75 -5.16 -16.91
C TRP A 187 -12.17 -5.17 -17.45
N GLN A 188 -12.47 -4.43 -18.51
CA GLN A 188 -13.79 -4.42 -19.16
C GLN A 188 -14.17 -5.79 -19.73
N ARG A 189 -13.19 -6.64 -20.03
CA ARG A 189 -13.44 -8.01 -20.54
C ARG A 189 -14.33 -8.85 -19.62
N PHE A 190 -14.28 -8.63 -18.32
CA PHE A 190 -15.14 -9.33 -17.37
C PHE A 190 -16.61 -8.87 -17.43
N LEU A 191 -16.88 -7.75 -18.11
CA LEU A 191 -18.22 -7.24 -18.37
C LEU A 191 -18.77 -7.70 -19.71
N PHE A 192 -17.93 -8.31 -20.56
CA PHE A 192 -18.38 -8.72 -21.91
C PHE A 192 -19.37 -9.90 -21.89
N ASP A 193 -19.39 -10.67 -20.80
CA ASP A 193 -20.42 -11.69 -20.61
C ASP A 193 -21.83 -11.10 -20.44
N TYR A 194 -21.92 -9.80 -20.22
CA TYR A 194 -23.20 -9.06 -20.06
C TYR A 194 -23.70 -8.45 -21.38
N LYS A 195 -22.99 -8.64 -22.49
CA LYS A 195 -23.47 -8.17 -23.80
C LYS A 195 -24.82 -8.76 -24.15
N GLY A 196 -25.68 -7.93 -24.76
CA GLY A 196 -27.05 -8.32 -25.06
C GLY A 196 -27.98 -8.35 -23.86
N GLN A 197 -27.55 -7.84 -22.71
CA GLN A 197 -28.34 -7.84 -21.45
C GLN A 197 -28.55 -6.38 -20.97
N SER A 198 -29.52 -6.20 -20.06
CA SER A 198 -29.68 -4.96 -19.32
C SER A 198 -28.74 -4.95 -18.11
N ILE A 199 -27.84 -3.99 -18.06
CA ILE A 199 -26.85 -3.80 -16.99
C ILE A 199 -27.25 -2.58 -16.16
N THR A 200 -27.29 -2.71 -14.85
CA THR A 200 -27.40 -1.58 -13.93
C THR A 200 -26.05 -1.33 -13.26
N TYR A 201 -25.56 -0.12 -13.35
CA TYR A 201 -24.33 0.34 -12.72
C TYR A 201 -24.65 1.24 -11.53
N TYR A 202 -24.12 0.92 -10.37
CA TYR A 202 -24.35 1.59 -9.10
C TYR A 202 -23.05 2.16 -8.52
N CYS A 203 -23.15 3.24 -7.74
CA CYS A 203 -22.07 3.72 -6.90
C CYS A 203 -22.62 4.64 -5.81
N TRP A 204 -22.05 4.57 -4.62
CA TRP A 204 -22.24 5.57 -3.58
C TRP A 204 -21.49 6.83 -3.94
N VAL A 205 -22.20 7.95 -3.94
CA VAL A 205 -21.65 9.26 -4.33
C VAL A 205 -21.96 10.28 -3.24
N LYS A 206 -21.02 11.19 -2.99
CA LYS A 206 -21.17 12.31 -2.06
C LYS A 206 -20.57 13.57 -2.65
N THR A 207 -21.35 14.65 -2.72
CA THR A 207 -20.88 15.98 -3.10
C THR A 207 -21.81 17.05 -2.51
N ALA A 208 -21.25 18.20 -2.20
CA ALA A 208 -22.02 19.36 -1.72
C ALA A 208 -22.50 20.28 -2.86
N ALA A 209 -22.40 19.83 -4.12
CA ALA A 209 -22.82 20.62 -5.28
C ALA A 209 -23.81 19.82 -6.15
N GLY A 210 -25.01 20.33 -6.31
CA GLY A 210 -25.97 19.80 -7.26
C GLY A 210 -25.44 19.89 -8.70
N SER A 211 -25.91 19.01 -9.59
CA SER A 211 -25.48 18.92 -11.00
C SER A 211 -23.97 18.79 -11.19
N ASN A 212 -23.27 18.19 -10.23
CA ASN A 212 -21.82 17.98 -10.29
C ASN A 212 -21.44 16.54 -10.58
N ALA A 213 -21.90 15.60 -9.75
CA ALA A 213 -21.48 14.21 -9.81
C ALA A 213 -22.58 13.31 -10.33
N ARG A 214 -22.21 12.36 -11.18
CA ARG A 214 -23.10 11.33 -11.75
C ARG A 214 -22.31 10.13 -12.21
N LEU A 215 -23.00 9.05 -12.53
CA LEU A 215 -22.42 7.86 -13.13
C LEU A 215 -22.58 7.87 -14.64
N ASN A 216 -21.69 7.19 -15.35
CA ASN A 216 -21.81 6.95 -16.76
C ASN A 216 -21.43 5.51 -17.07
N LEU A 217 -22.32 4.75 -17.68
CA LEU A 217 -22.00 3.45 -18.25
C LEU A 217 -21.85 3.63 -19.77
N TYR A 218 -20.58 3.64 -20.21
CA TYR A 218 -20.26 3.88 -21.61
C TYR A 218 -20.18 2.56 -22.38
N ASN A 219 -20.99 2.43 -23.44
CA ASN A 219 -21.02 1.27 -24.36
C ASN A 219 -20.81 1.68 -25.82
N GLY A 220 -20.04 2.74 -26.06
CA GLY A 220 -19.96 3.42 -27.36
C GLY A 220 -20.76 4.72 -27.38
N SER A 221 -21.75 4.85 -26.47
CA SER A 221 -22.52 6.04 -26.20
C SER A 221 -22.49 6.35 -24.70
N ASN A 222 -22.63 7.64 -24.35
CA ASN A 222 -22.70 8.03 -22.95
C ASN A 222 -24.11 7.81 -22.38
N ASN A 223 -24.23 6.99 -21.36
CA ASN A 223 -25.46 6.75 -20.64
C ASN A 223 -25.27 7.21 -19.18
N TYR A 224 -25.93 8.28 -18.80
CA TYR A 224 -25.74 8.95 -17.52
C TYR A 224 -26.86 8.60 -16.54
N SER A 225 -26.51 8.49 -15.24
CA SER A 225 -27.48 8.53 -14.15
C SER A 225 -28.07 9.93 -13.99
N SER A 226 -29.05 10.08 -13.10
CA SER A 226 -29.35 11.37 -12.50
C SER A 226 -28.10 11.95 -11.84
N TYR A 227 -28.08 13.27 -11.62
CA TYR A 227 -27.08 13.90 -10.77
C TYR A 227 -27.38 13.62 -9.30
N HIS A 228 -26.33 13.62 -8.51
CA HIS A 228 -26.42 13.72 -7.06
C HIS A 228 -27.16 15.02 -6.64
N SER A 229 -27.99 14.94 -5.59
CA SER A 229 -28.78 16.06 -5.09
C SER A 229 -27.95 17.30 -4.71
N GLY A 230 -26.71 17.10 -4.25
CA GLY A 230 -25.79 18.15 -3.81
C GLY A 230 -25.97 18.56 -2.36
N ASP A 231 -26.66 17.75 -1.54
CA ASP A 231 -26.91 18.02 -0.11
C ASP A 231 -25.70 17.75 0.78
N GLY A 232 -24.66 17.10 0.26
CA GLY A 232 -23.45 16.77 1.00
C GLY A 232 -23.50 15.43 1.74
N ASP A 233 -24.57 14.67 1.60
CA ASP A 233 -24.73 13.33 2.15
C ASP A 233 -24.37 12.23 1.13
N TRP A 234 -24.33 10.99 1.55
CA TRP A 234 -24.12 9.85 0.65
C TRP A 234 -25.45 9.47 -0.04
N GLU A 235 -25.43 9.41 -1.36
CA GLU A 235 -26.55 9.02 -2.20
C GLU A 235 -26.14 7.83 -3.08
N LEU A 236 -26.98 6.82 -3.20
CA LEU A 236 -26.77 5.71 -4.12
C LEU A 236 -27.29 6.10 -5.51
N LEU A 237 -26.37 6.37 -6.42
CA LEU A 237 -26.72 6.63 -7.82
C LEU A 237 -26.71 5.34 -8.62
N HIS A 238 -27.55 5.28 -9.63
CA HIS A 238 -27.56 4.17 -10.60
C HIS A 238 -27.91 4.63 -12.01
N VAL A 239 -27.46 3.81 -12.98
CA VAL A 239 -27.84 3.94 -14.39
C VAL A 239 -28.05 2.57 -14.98
N GLU A 240 -29.16 2.35 -15.65
CA GLU A 240 -29.49 1.12 -16.36
C GLU A 240 -29.27 1.30 -17.87
N VAL A 241 -28.64 0.32 -18.51
CA VAL A 241 -28.27 0.38 -19.93
C VAL A 241 -28.50 -0.98 -20.57
N ASP A 242 -29.27 -1.02 -21.63
CA ASP A 242 -29.37 -2.19 -22.49
C ASP A 242 -28.15 -2.25 -23.41
N THR A 243 -27.34 -3.28 -23.22
CA THR A 243 -26.15 -3.52 -24.04
C THR A 243 -26.50 -4.35 -25.28
N SER A 244 -25.69 -4.20 -26.33
CA SER A 244 -25.80 -4.98 -27.56
C SER A 244 -24.73 -6.08 -27.58
N GLU A 245 -25.04 -7.20 -28.23
CA GLU A 245 -24.03 -8.25 -28.54
C GLU A 245 -22.86 -7.69 -29.34
N THR A 246 -23.07 -6.59 -30.08
CA THR A 246 -22.05 -5.95 -30.91
C THR A 246 -21.25 -4.87 -30.19
N ASP A 247 -21.57 -4.57 -28.91
CA ASP A 247 -20.82 -3.58 -28.15
C ASP A 247 -19.36 -3.99 -28.02
N THR A 248 -18.46 -3.10 -28.37
CA THR A 248 -17.01 -3.32 -28.30
C THR A 248 -16.41 -2.82 -26.99
N VAL A 249 -17.19 -2.06 -26.22
CA VAL A 249 -16.78 -1.46 -24.95
C VAL A 249 -17.97 -1.50 -23.96
N ILE A 250 -17.69 -1.81 -22.71
CA ILE A 250 -18.60 -1.61 -21.59
C ILE A 250 -17.75 -1.04 -20.47
N GLN A 251 -17.80 0.28 -20.28
CA GLN A 251 -16.92 0.99 -19.37
C GLN A 251 -17.72 1.76 -18.31
N PRO A 252 -17.75 1.28 -17.06
CA PRO A 252 -18.20 2.07 -15.92
C PRO A 252 -17.30 3.29 -15.71
N ARG A 253 -17.91 4.45 -15.53
CA ARG A 253 -17.24 5.73 -15.33
C ARG A 253 -17.86 6.49 -14.16
N LEU A 254 -17.02 7.11 -13.35
CA LEU A 254 -17.36 8.06 -12.30
C LEU A 254 -17.11 9.45 -12.86
N HIS A 255 -18.11 10.31 -12.92
CA HIS A 255 -18.08 11.55 -13.70
C HIS A 255 -18.38 12.78 -12.84
N ILE A 256 -17.60 13.85 -13.05
CA ILE A 256 -17.90 15.18 -12.50
C ILE A 256 -17.99 16.21 -13.62
N ASP A 257 -19.01 17.07 -13.54
CA ASP A 257 -19.29 18.12 -14.52
C ASP A 257 -18.85 19.51 -14.07
N THR A 258 -18.37 19.63 -12.82
CA THR A 258 -17.80 20.87 -12.28
C THR A 258 -16.48 20.60 -11.58
N THR A 259 -15.78 21.64 -11.15
CA THR A 259 -14.52 21.52 -10.40
C THR A 259 -14.70 21.26 -8.91
N THR A 260 -15.97 21.21 -8.44
CA THR A 260 -16.28 20.89 -7.04
C THR A 260 -15.98 19.42 -6.78
N GLN A 261 -15.39 19.17 -5.63
CA GLN A 261 -15.03 17.80 -5.26
C GLN A 261 -16.26 16.89 -5.10
N ALA A 262 -16.09 15.66 -5.55
CA ALA A 262 -17.04 14.57 -5.32
C ALA A 262 -16.30 13.32 -4.88
N TYR A 263 -16.93 12.54 -4.02
CA TYR A 263 -16.43 11.29 -3.48
C TYR A 263 -17.26 10.14 -4.04
N PHE A 264 -16.58 9.12 -4.51
CA PHE A 264 -17.18 7.90 -5.04
C PHE A 264 -16.68 6.70 -4.24
N ASN A 265 -17.59 5.81 -3.89
CA ASN A 265 -17.27 4.68 -3.05
C ASN A 265 -18.02 3.44 -3.50
N MET A 266 -17.33 2.32 -3.56
CA MET A 266 -17.87 1.00 -3.86
C MET A 266 -18.78 0.95 -5.11
N PRO A 267 -18.29 1.25 -6.34
CA PRO A 267 -19.03 1.02 -7.57
C PRO A 267 -19.25 -0.47 -7.82
N TRP A 268 -20.41 -0.84 -8.36
CA TRP A 268 -20.67 -2.21 -8.80
C TRP A 268 -21.63 -2.24 -9.98
N VAL A 269 -21.62 -3.34 -10.71
CA VAL A 269 -22.58 -3.63 -11.77
C VAL A 269 -23.45 -4.81 -11.37
N SER A 270 -24.69 -4.79 -11.81
CA SER A 270 -25.63 -5.90 -11.67
C SER A 270 -26.27 -6.19 -13.01
N CYS A 271 -26.46 -7.47 -13.31
CA CYS A 271 -27.19 -7.91 -14.48
C CYS A 271 -28.19 -8.97 -14.04
N LYS A 272 -29.46 -8.62 -14.07
CA LYS A 272 -30.55 -9.47 -13.56
C LYS A 272 -30.56 -10.83 -14.24
N GLY A 273 -30.46 -11.88 -13.43
CA GLY A 273 -30.48 -13.27 -13.90
C GLY A 273 -29.12 -13.85 -14.29
N MET A 274 -28.08 -13.03 -14.37
CA MET A 274 -26.72 -13.49 -14.59
C MET A 274 -26.09 -13.95 -13.28
N LYS A 275 -25.26 -14.99 -13.39
CA LYS A 275 -24.46 -15.49 -12.25
C LYS A 275 -23.01 -15.28 -12.56
N VAL A 276 -22.41 -14.29 -11.93
CA VAL A 276 -20.98 -14.06 -12.00
C VAL A 276 -20.24 -15.21 -11.32
N ARG A 277 -19.28 -15.76 -12.02
CA ARG A 277 -18.46 -16.87 -11.54
C ARG A 277 -17.02 -16.46 -11.32
N GLU A 278 -16.55 -15.47 -12.05
CA GLU A 278 -15.17 -15.02 -12.04
C GLU A 278 -15.08 -13.58 -11.53
N TYR A 279 -14.30 -13.38 -10.47
CA TYR A 279 -14.08 -12.09 -9.85
C TYR A 279 -12.61 -11.72 -9.92
N PRO A 280 -12.24 -10.67 -10.68
CA PRO A 280 -10.87 -10.19 -10.71
C PRO A 280 -10.50 -9.53 -9.38
N PHE A 281 -9.30 -9.78 -8.88
CA PHE A 281 -8.81 -9.16 -7.65
C PHE A 281 -7.33 -8.76 -7.77
N THR A 282 -6.87 -7.94 -6.83
CA THR A 282 -5.52 -7.39 -6.82
C THR A 282 -4.54 -8.36 -6.18
N VAL A 283 -3.77 -9.10 -6.99
CA VAL A 283 -2.75 -10.04 -6.50
C VAL A 283 -1.65 -9.34 -5.71
N SER A 284 -1.29 -8.11 -6.08
CA SER A 284 -0.28 -7.34 -5.33
C SER A 284 -0.68 -7.09 -3.88
N MET A 285 -1.98 -7.05 -3.57
CA MET A 285 -2.47 -6.93 -2.20
C MET A 285 -2.56 -8.28 -1.48
N MET A 286 -2.83 -9.36 -2.21
CA MET A 286 -2.98 -10.72 -1.66
C MET A 286 -2.20 -11.71 -2.53
N PRO A 287 -0.86 -11.75 -2.43
CA PRO A 287 -0.02 -12.57 -3.33
C PRO A 287 -0.37 -14.05 -3.29
N ASP A 288 -0.76 -14.56 -2.13
CA ASP A 288 -1.14 -15.97 -1.93
C ASP A 288 -2.65 -16.21 -2.06
N GLY A 289 -3.39 -15.16 -2.39
CA GLY A 289 -4.85 -15.16 -2.47
C GLY A 289 -5.52 -14.93 -1.11
N PRO A 290 -6.84 -14.85 -1.08
CA PRO A 290 -7.57 -14.70 0.18
C PRO A 290 -7.46 -15.98 1.02
N VAL A 291 -7.17 -15.80 2.31
CA VAL A 291 -7.19 -16.87 3.32
C VAL A 291 -8.64 -17.15 3.75
N GLU A 292 -9.47 -16.12 3.72
CA GLU A 292 -10.86 -16.21 4.13
C GLU A 292 -11.72 -15.29 3.26
N ILE A 293 -12.87 -15.79 2.84
CA ILE A 293 -13.91 -15.01 2.17
C ILE A 293 -15.18 -15.10 3.01
N LEU A 294 -15.70 -13.94 3.41
CA LEU A 294 -16.94 -13.83 4.18
C LEU A 294 -18.00 -13.11 3.35
N GLU A 295 -19.13 -13.74 3.15
CA GLU A 295 -20.31 -13.12 2.55
C GLU A 295 -21.24 -12.61 3.66
N THR A 296 -21.71 -11.37 3.55
CA THR A 296 -22.69 -10.82 4.48
C THR A 296 -24.10 -11.24 4.08
N ASN A 297 -24.97 -11.47 5.07
CA ASN A 297 -26.37 -11.83 4.81
C ASN A 297 -27.25 -10.64 4.39
N MET A 298 -26.73 -9.43 4.46
CA MET A 298 -27.47 -8.22 4.13
C MET A 298 -26.84 -7.56 2.91
N GLY A 299 -27.68 -7.12 1.99
CA GLY A 299 -27.29 -6.20 0.93
C GLY A 299 -26.90 -4.84 1.51
N ILE A 300 -26.32 -3.97 0.69
CA ILE A 300 -26.13 -2.57 1.05
C ILE A 300 -27.47 -1.88 0.79
N GLU A 301 -28.23 -1.59 1.83
CA GLU A 301 -29.49 -0.88 1.72
C GLU A 301 -29.28 0.63 1.94
N GLU A 302 -29.93 1.45 1.15
CA GLU A 302 -29.80 2.91 1.14
C GLU A 302 -30.14 3.52 2.52
N ASP A 303 -31.17 3.01 3.18
CA ASP A 303 -31.63 3.49 4.49
C ASP A 303 -30.61 3.27 5.62
N GLU A 304 -29.76 2.25 5.53
CA GLU A 304 -28.77 1.94 6.56
C GLU A 304 -27.56 2.89 6.49
N ILE A 305 -27.21 3.35 5.31
CA ILE A 305 -26.11 4.30 5.12
C ILE A 305 -26.57 5.72 5.39
N ALA A 306 -27.77 6.10 4.94
CA ALA A 306 -28.37 7.40 5.21
C ALA A 306 -28.56 7.67 6.70
N SER A 307 -28.76 6.62 7.52
CA SER A 307 -28.87 6.75 8.98
C SER A 307 -27.56 7.04 9.72
N GLY A 308 -26.42 7.19 9.01
CA GLY A 308 -25.09 7.42 9.60
C GLY A 308 -24.57 6.21 10.42
N ARG A 309 -25.24 5.09 10.36
CA ARG A 309 -24.79 3.83 10.94
C ARG A 309 -23.77 3.19 10.02
N GLY A 310 -22.58 3.76 9.98
CA GLY A 310 -21.51 3.25 9.14
C GLY A 310 -21.21 1.77 9.41
N LEU A 311 -20.50 1.14 8.50
CA LEU A 311 -20.11 -0.28 8.50
C LEU A 311 -19.65 -0.88 9.83
N ALA A 312 -19.17 -0.06 10.77
CA ALA A 312 -18.77 -0.52 12.09
C ALA A 312 -19.96 -1.11 12.90
N VAL A 313 -21.18 -0.63 12.68
CA VAL A 313 -22.40 -1.17 13.32
C VAL A 313 -22.91 -2.37 12.52
N LEU A 314 -22.82 -2.33 11.18
CA LEU A 314 -23.18 -3.42 10.31
C LEU A 314 -22.32 -4.67 10.57
N ALA A 315 -21.02 -4.50 10.78
CA ALA A 315 -20.12 -5.62 11.10
C ALA A 315 -20.45 -6.34 12.42
N GLN A 316 -21.08 -5.65 13.38
CA GLN A 316 -21.44 -6.22 14.69
C GLN A 316 -22.78 -7.00 14.69
N THR A 317 -23.66 -6.70 13.75
CA THR A 317 -25.02 -7.30 13.75
C THR A 317 -25.26 -8.30 12.61
N GLN A 318 -24.34 -8.36 11.63
CA GLN A 318 -24.50 -9.20 10.45
C GLN A 318 -24.00 -10.63 10.68
N ARG A 319 -24.82 -11.61 10.32
CA ARG A 319 -24.38 -12.98 10.19
C ARG A 319 -23.52 -13.10 8.93
N THR A 320 -22.21 -13.17 9.10
CA THR A 320 -21.29 -13.52 8.04
C THR A 320 -21.24 -15.05 7.86
N ARG A 321 -21.14 -15.51 6.64
CA ARG A 321 -20.87 -16.91 6.36
C ARG A 321 -19.58 -17.06 5.57
N PRO A 322 -18.74 -18.03 5.90
CA PRO A 322 -17.56 -18.31 5.10
C PRO A 322 -17.95 -18.88 3.74
N VAL A 323 -17.26 -18.43 2.71
CA VAL A 323 -17.35 -18.99 1.35
C VAL A 323 -16.13 -19.87 1.15
N ILE A 324 -16.34 -21.18 1.05
CA ILE A 324 -15.25 -22.16 1.04
C ILE A 324 -14.96 -22.78 -0.33
N ASP A 325 -15.88 -22.63 -1.28
CA ASP A 325 -15.81 -23.30 -2.58
C ASP A 325 -15.36 -22.33 -3.68
N TYR A 326 -14.10 -21.93 -3.68
CA TYR A 326 -13.53 -21.11 -4.75
C TYR A 326 -12.17 -21.66 -5.19
N ARG A 327 -11.75 -21.31 -6.40
CA ARG A 327 -10.41 -21.57 -6.92
C ARG A 327 -9.72 -20.27 -7.24
N LEU A 328 -8.46 -20.14 -6.79
CA LEU A 328 -7.62 -19.03 -7.17
C LEU A 328 -6.91 -19.33 -8.49
N ILE A 329 -7.11 -18.46 -9.47
CA ILE A 329 -6.42 -18.50 -10.76
C ILE A 329 -5.51 -17.29 -10.82
N LYS A 330 -4.20 -17.53 -10.94
CA LYS A 330 -3.21 -16.46 -11.16
C LYS A 330 -2.82 -16.48 -12.64
N HIS A 331 -3.04 -15.38 -13.32
CA HIS A 331 -2.59 -15.21 -14.70
C HIS A 331 -1.40 -14.26 -14.73
N HIS A 332 -0.35 -14.66 -15.43
CA HIS A 332 0.73 -13.76 -15.79
C HIS A 332 0.34 -13.09 -17.10
N ASP A 333 0.22 -11.77 -17.07
CA ASP A 333 0.04 -10.98 -18.28
C ASP A 333 1.43 -10.66 -18.85
N GLU A 334 1.76 -11.23 -19.99
CA GLU A 334 3.07 -11.04 -20.64
C GLU A 334 3.38 -9.58 -21.00
N ASN A 335 2.35 -8.74 -21.12
CA ASN A 335 2.48 -7.34 -21.46
C ASN A 335 2.54 -6.40 -20.26
N THR A 336 2.35 -6.89 -19.06
CA THR A 336 2.38 -6.08 -17.83
C THR A 336 3.11 -6.79 -16.70
N THR A 337 3.78 -6.03 -15.85
CA THR A 337 4.36 -6.55 -14.60
C THR A 337 3.30 -6.88 -13.54
N THR A 338 2.02 -6.63 -13.85
CA THR A 338 0.92 -6.83 -12.92
C THR A 338 0.38 -8.25 -13.06
N GLN A 339 0.43 -9.03 -12.00
CA GLN A 339 -0.23 -10.33 -11.94
C GLN A 339 -1.74 -10.13 -11.77
N LEU A 340 -2.51 -10.77 -12.64
CA LEU A 340 -3.96 -10.83 -12.53
C LEU A 340 -4.36 -12.02 -11.67
N GLY A 341 -5.13 -11.76 -10.62
CA GLY A 341 -5.83 -12.77 -9.83
C GLY A 341 -7.29 -12.85 -10.20
N VAL A 342 -7.81 -14.05 -10.29
CA VAL A 342 -9.23 -14.30 -10.49
C VAL A 342 -9.69 -15.32 -9.45
N LEU A 343 -10.74 -14.98 -8.72
CA LEU A 343 -11.47 -15.91 -7.88
C LEU A 343 -12.54 -16.58 -8.73
N ASP A 344 -12.41 -17.88 -8.96
CA ASP A 344 -13.32 -18.69 -9.76
C ASP A 344 -14.25 -19.51 -8.85
N PHE A 345 -15.54 -19.18 -8.89
CA PHE A 345 -16.62 -19.86 -8.18
C PHE A 345 -17.41 -20.83 -9.07
N SER A 346 -16.88 -21.19 -10.24
CA SER A 346 -17.58 -22.06 -11.20
C SER A 346 -17.96 -23.42 -10.62
N GLN A 347 -17.18 -23.90 -9.63
CA GLN A 347 -17.43 -25.16 -8.94
C GLN A 347 -18.21 -25.00 -7.63
N SER A 348 -18.51 -23.78 -7.22
CA SER A 348 -19.28 -23.55 -6.01
C SER A 348 -20.71 -24.08 -6.18
N ARG A 349 -21.14 -24.85 -5.19
CA ARG A 349 -22.53 -25.35 -5.13
C ARG A 349 -23.53 -24.23 -4.85
N ARG A 350 -23.06 -23.10 -4.35
CA ARG A 350 -23.86 -21.92 -4.06
C ARG A 350 -23.25 -20.73 -4.78
N PRO A 351 -23.90 -20.22 -5.83
CA PRO A 351 -23.47 -18.98 -6.44
C PRO A 351 -23.59 -17.86 -5.41
N LEU A 352 -22.69 -16.89 -5.52
CA LEU A 352 -22.77 -15.65 -4.74
C LEU A 352 -24.04 -14.92 -5.11
N GLU A 353 -24.72 -14.38 -4.11
CA GLU A 353 -25.96 -13.64 -4.35
C GLU A 353 -25.62 -12.23 -4.82
N ASP A 354 -26.36 -11.76 -5.83
CA ASP A 354 -26.22 -10.42 -6.39
C ASP A 354 -26.49 -9.34 -5.34
N GLY A 355 -25.66 -8.31 -5.30
CA GLY A 355 -25.77 -7.19 -4.37
C GLY A 355 -25.30 -7.47 -2.93
N ARG A 356 -24.72 -8.63 -2.63
CA ARG A 356 -24.16 -8.90 -1.30
C ARG A 356 -22.71 -8.52 -1.20
N LEU A 357 -22.33 -7.92 -0.09
CA LEU A 357 -20.96 -7.55 0.19
C LEU A 357 -20.14 -8.79 0.58
N MET A 358 -19.04 -9.00 -0.09
CA MET A 358 -18.02 -9.99 0.24
C MET A 358 -16.80 -9.30 0.86
N TRP A 359 -16.30 -9.87 1.92
CA TRP A 359 -15.06 -9.47 2.56
C TRP A 359 -14.01 -10.55 2.29
N LEU A 360 -12.92 -10.16 1.66
CA LEU A 360 -11.76 -11.00 1.43
C LEU A 360 -10.68 -10.61 2.43
N ARG A 361 -10.24 -11.58 3.21
CA ARG A 361 -9.08 -11.43 4.07
C ARG A 361 -7.94 -12.25 3.49
N GLY A 362 -6.81 -11.62 3.29
CA GLY A 362 -5.57 -12.26 2.90
C GLY A 362 -4.43 -11.86 3.82
N ASP A 363 -3.34 -12.59 3.71
CA ASP A 363 -2.08 -12.26 4.36
C ASP A 363 -1.08 -11.82 3.28
N GLY A 364 -0.26 -10.86 3.61
CA GLY A 364 0.77 -10.36 2.71
C GLY A 364 1.98 -9.84 3.48
N PRO A 365 3.09 -9.57 2.78
CA PRO A 365 4.24 -8.96 3.40
C PRO A 365 3.91 -7.55 3.89
N LEU A 366 4.68 -7.06 4.85
CA LEU A 366 4.65 -5.64 5.22
C LEU A 366 4.88 -4.76 4.00
N THR A 367 4.46 -3.51 4.07
CA THR A 367 4.80 -2.52 3.05
C THR A 367 6.31 -2.48 2.86
N VAL A 368 6.78 -2.82 1.66
CA VAL A 368 8.20 -2.82 1.34
C VAL A 368 8.62 -1.39 0.99
N PRO A 369 9.58 -0.79 1.70
CA PRO A 369 10.05 0.55 1.38
C PRO A 369 10.73 0.54 0.00
N THR A 370 10.48 1.57 -0.81
CA THR A 370 10.98 1.66 -2.19
C THR A 370 12.17 2.59 -2.35
N SER A 371 12.51 3.33 -1.32
CA SER A 371 13.61 4.30 -1.32
C SER A 371 14.39 4.23 -0.02
N ALA A 372 15.72 4.42 -0.09
CA ALA A 372 16.59 4.51 1.07
C ALA A 372 16.17 5.59 2.08
N LEU A 373 15.33 6.49 1.69
CA LEU A 373 14.87 7.65 2.46
C LEU A 373 13.36 7.67 2.66
N SER A 374 12.70 6.57 2.32
CA SER A 374 11.28 6.42 2.56
C SER A 374 10.97 6.76 4.03
N THR A 375 9.99 7.61 4.20
CA THR A 375 9.36 7.90 5.50
C THR A 375 8.13 7.02 5.71
N ASP A 376 7.94 6.01 4.83
CA ASP A 376 6.81 5.10 4.89
C ASP A 376 6.72 4.45 6.26
N SER A 377 5.51 4.43 6.77
CA SER A 377 5.21 3.74 8.03
C SER A 377 5.17 2.24 7.76
N LEU A 378 6.02 1.51 8.47
CA LEU A 378 5.94 0.06 8.54
C LEU A 378 5.00 -0.31 9.69
N GLU A 379 4.05 -1.15 9.42
CA GLU A 379 3.01 -1.57 10.39
C GLU A 379 3.58 -2.63 11.37
N VAL A 380 4.65 -2.28 12.06
CA VAL A 380 5.36 -3.15 13.00
C VAL A 380 5.23 -2.65 14.43
N THR A 381 5.09 -3.58 15.36
CA THR A 381 5.19 -3.35 16.80
C THR A 381 6.66 -3.09 17.21
N GLU A 382 6.89 -2.76 18.47
CA GLU A 382 8.26 -2.53 18.96
C GLU A 382 9.13 -3.80 18.89
N SER A 383 8.60 -4.95 19.31
CA SER A 383 9.30 -6.24 19.24
C SER A 383 9.58 -6.67 17.79
N GLU A 384 8.60 -6.52 16.90
CA GLU A 384 8.75 -6.81 15.48
C GLU A 384 9.79 -5.88 14.81
N SER A 385 9.85 -4.63 15.22
CA SER A 385 10.85 -3.68 14.72
C SER A 385 12.28 -4.07 15.14
N LEU A 386 12.44 -4.63 16.33
CA LEU A 386 13.73 -5.15 16.78
C LEU A 386 14.12 -6.41 16.02
N LEU A 387 13.18 -7.31 15.75
CA LEU A 387 13.41 -8.51 14.95
C LEU A 387 13.80 -8.15 13.52
N LEU A 388 13.02 -7.28 12.87
CA LEU A 388 13.28 -6.82 11.51
C LEU A 388 14.64 -6.15 11.39
N SER A 389 14.99 -5.26 12.34
CA SER A 389 16.28 -4.58 12.33
C SER A 389 17.45 -5.54 12.62
N ALA A 390 17.26 -6.57 13.45
CA ALA A 390 18.28 -7.57 13.72
C ALA A 390 18.60 -8.40 12.45
N LEU A 391 17.57 -8.87 11.74
CA LEU A 391 17.74 -9.61 10.49
C LEU A 391 18.34 -8.72 9.39
N SER A 392 17.89 -7.47 9.25
CA SER A 392 18.48 -6.52 8.31
C SER A 392 19.97 -6.29 8.60
N ALA A 393 20.36 -6.18 9.88
CA ALA A 393 21.76 -6.03 10.28
C ALA A 393 22.58 -7.30 10.01
N MET A 394 21.99 -8.48 10.20
CA MET A 394 22.65 -9.76 9.85
C MET A 394 22.95 -9.81 8.35
N ASN A 395 21.94 -9.56 7.52
CA ASN A 395 22.08 -9.54 6.05
C ASN A 395 23.16 -8.55 5.58
N LEU A 396 23.22 -7.36 6.18
CA LEU A 396 24.26 -6.36 5.92
C LEU A 396 25.66 -6.89 6.26
N LEU A 397 25.82 -7.44 7.45
CA LEU A 397 27.11 -7.93 7.93
C LEU A 397 27.57 -9.17 7.15
N GLU A 398 26.68 -10.06 6.75
CA GLU A 398 27.00 -11.23 5.91
C GLU A 398 27.47 -10.79 4.52
N ARG A 399 26.77 -9.86 3.89
CA ARG A 399 27.19 -9.28 2.60
C ARG A 399 28.56 -8.60 2.72
N ALA A 400 28.78 -7.83 3.79
CA ALA A 400 30.04 -7.17 4.06
C ALA A 400 31.19 -8.17 4.33
N ALA A 401 30.89 -9.27 5.04
CA ALA A 401 31.86 -10.32 5.34
C ALA A 401 32.38 -11.04 4.08
N ALA A 402 31.53 -11.17 3.05
CA ALA A 402 31.89 -11.80 1.79
C ALA A 402 33.07 -11.09 1.09
N GLY A 403 33.13 -9.77 1.17
CA GLY A 403 34.20 -8.94 0.58
C GLY A 403 35.32 -8.54 1.54
N ALA A 404 35.22 -8.87 2.82
CA ALA A 404 36.14 -8.37 3.84
C ALA A 404 37.43 -9.20 3.98
N PRO A 405 38.56 -8.57 4.41
CA PRO A 405 39.77 -9.29 4.85
C PRO A 405 39.46 -10.26 5.99
N ALA A 406 40.26 -11.33 6.12
CA ALA A 406 40.00 -12.43 7.07
C ALA A 406 39.80 -11.95 8.53
N SER A 407 40.58 -10.97 8.98
CA SER A 407 40.44 -10.41 10.33
C SER A 407 39.13 -9.69 10.58
N THR A 408 38.64 -8.90 9.61
CA THR A 408 37.38 -8.19 9.67
C THR A 408 36.20 -9.15 9.47
N ARG A 409 36.35 -10.14 8.61
CA ARG A 409 35.34 -11.18 8.35
C ARG A 409 34.92 -11.91 9.62
N GLN A 410 35.88 -12.32 10.44
CA GLN A 410 35.58 -13.00 11.71
C GLN A 410 34.77 -12.11 12.63
N ALA A 411 35.13 -10.83 12.75
CA ALA A 411 34.38 -9.88 13.58
C ALA A 411 32.94 -9.69 13.09
N TYR A 412 32.70 -9.70 11.79
CA TYR A 412 31.34 -9.65 11.24
C TYR A 412 30.57 -10.95 11.53
N GLN A 413 31.17 -12.10 11.35
CA GLN A 413 30.57 -13.41 11.65
C GLN A 413 30.19 -13.54 13.13
N ASP A 414 31.05 -13.09 14.04
CA ASP A 414 30.75 -13.08 15.49
C ASP A 414 29.54 -12.19 15.82
N ARG A 415 29.37 -11.08 15.14
CA ARG A 415 28.20 -10.21 15.29
C ARG A 415 26.93 -10.83 14.70
N VAL A 416 27.03 -11.43 13.53
CA VAL A 416 25.93 -12.19 12.90
C VAL A 416 25.42 -13.27 13.86
N ALA A 417 26.34 -14.05 14.48
CA ALA A 417 25.96 -15.09 15.43
C ALA A 417 25.21 -14.53 16.65
N ARG A 418 25.61 -13.37 17.18
CA ARG A 418 24.91 -12.71 18.31
C ARG A 418 23.55 -12.21 17.91
N LEU A 419 23.43 -11.60 16.71
CA LEU A 419 22.13 -11.12 16.20
C LEU A 419 21.20 -12.30 15.90
N GLY A 420 21.73 -13.43 15.40
CA GLY A 420 20.97 -14.64 15.17
C GLY A 420 20.40 -15.22 16.47
N ALA A 421 21.15 -15.19 17.58
CA ALA A 421 20.65 -15.58 18.89
C ALA A 421 19.52 -14.63 19.36
N LEU A 422 19.71 -13.31 19.21
CA LEU A 422 18.68 -12.32 19.53
C LEU A 422 17.41 -12.51 18.70
N ALA A 423 17.55 -12.73 17.39
CA ALA A 423 16.42 -12.99 16.50
C ALA A 423 15.69 -14.29 16.89
N GLY A 424 16.43 -15.33 17.29
CA GLY A 424 15.87 -16.58 17.80
C GLY A 424 15.04 -16.38 19.07
N ASP A 425 15.52 -15.60 20.02
CA ASP A 425 14.79 -15.28 21.26
C ASP A 425 13.51 -14.46 20.96
N LEU A 426 13.59 -13.49 20.05
CA LEU A 426 12.45 -12.68 19.67
C LEU A 426 11.38 -13.50 18.93
N THR A 427 11.77 -14.44 18.06
CA THR A 427 10.82 -15.31 17.35
C THR A 427 10.18 -16.33 18.29
N ALA A 428 10.90 -16.86 19.26
CA ALA A 428 10.36 -17.76 20.28
C ALA A 428 9.30 -17.04 21.14
N GLY A 429 9.55 -15.79 21.51
CA GLY A 429 8.58 -14.94 22.21
C GLY A 429 7.33 -14.61 21.39
N ALA A 430 7.48 -14.34 20.09
CA ALA A 430 6.38 -14.06 19.19
C ALA A 430 5.49 -15.29 18.95
N GLY A 431 6.08 -16.48 18.85
CA GLY A 431 5.35 -17.76 18.71
C GLY A 431 4.42 -18.04 19.90
N GLN A 432 4.86 -17.73 21.11
CA GLN A 432 4.03 -17.88 22.31
C GLN A 432 2.85 -16.89 22.37
N SER A 433 2.98 -15.71 21.78
CA SER A 433 1.89 -14.72 21.75
C SER A 433 0.84 -15.03 20.65
N ARG A 434 1.19 -15.80 19.62
CA ARG A 434 0.25 -16.19 18.55
C ARG A 434 -0.72 -17.29 18.95
N ASP A 435 -0.33 -18.22 19.83
CA ASP A 435 -1.23 -19.24 20.38
C ASP A 435 -2.37 -18.65 21.26
N VAL A 436 -2.24 -17.39 21.69
CA VAL A 436 -3.27 -16.68 22.48
C VAL A 436 -4.22 -15.88 21.59
N SER A 437 -3.91 -15.67 20.31
CA SER A 437 -4.75 -14.89 19.38
C SER A 437 -5.67 -15.72 18.50
N SER A 438 -6.03 -16.95 18.90
CA SER A 438 -7.33 -17.46 18.54
C SER A 438 -8.34 -16.57 19.27
N TYR A 439 -8.54 -15.35 18.75
CA TYR A 439 -9.70 -14.56 19.12
C TYR A 439 -10.92 -15.39 18.77
N SER A 440 -11.38 -16.18 19.72
CA SER A 440 -12.79 -16.39 19.85
C SER A 440 -13.37 -14.96 19.90
N LEU A 441 -13.92 -14.49 18.83
CA LEU A 441 -14.94 -13.47 18.86
C LEU A 441 -16.01 -14.04 19.78
N GLY A 442 -15.83 -13.85 21.09
CA GLY A 442 -16.86 -14.06 22.07
C GLY A 442 -17.97 -13.08 21.71
N TRP A 443 -19.06 -13.65 21.29
CA TRP A 443 -20.34 -13.02 21.05
C TRP A 443 -20.96 -12.54 22.35
#